data_3c5b3a59bd0e4d993f0bdde0dd0fa1ec
#
_entry.id   3c5b3a59bd0e4d993f0bdde0dd0fa1ec
#
_cell.length_a   1.000
_cell.length_b   1.000
_cell.length_c   1.000
_cell.angle_alpha   90.00
_cell.angle_beta   90.00
_cell.angle_gamma   90.00
#
_symmetry.space_group_name_H-M   'P 1'
#
loop_
_entity.id
_entity.type
_entity.pdbx_description
1 polymer ?
#
loop_
_entity_poly.entity_id
_entity_poly.type
_entity_poly.pdbx_seq_one_letter_code
_entity_poly.pdbx_strand_id
1 'polypeptide(L)'
;MSNFNASSVATSETRGLAWRLSIWAGIIGPILYTLVFTLDGAFRPGYSAINVAVSFLLLGSNGWIEIANYIVLGLLLIVFALGFLQWRSVVIQAFWRRAITVLLVLSGLGFVMAALFLPDPVGDLQLSVHAMLHEIAFTLVFLPLGISCLLIGNQFRKIAGWHIHGWYSMITGLPTSLAALGSLSGLFSPALPPSLGGLFERILIVIDFAWLVILASRMLMQERGGPKAPGT
;
A
#
# COMPACT_ATOMS: atom_id res chain seq x y z
N MET A 1 8.93 -47.77 0.81
CA MET A 1 8.18 -46.84 1.67
C MET A 1 8.85 -45.46 1.84
N SER A 2 9.89 -45.09 1.08
CA SER A 2 10.68 -43.83 1.28
C SER A 2 10.29 -42.66 0.37
N ASN A 3 9.43 -42.85 -0.65
CA ASN A 3 9.13 -41.79 -1.63
C ASN A 3 8.02 -40.81 -1.19
N PHE A 4 7.29 -41.10 -0.12
CA PHE A 4 6.18 -40.26 0.35
C PHE A 4 6.65 -39.03 1.18
N ASN A 5 7.84 -39.09 1.76
CA ASN A 5 8.37 -38.00 2.62
C ASN A 5 9.07 -36.88 1.82
N ALA A 6 9.75 -37.19 0.75
CA ALA A 6 10.54 -36.19 -0.01
C ALA A 6 9.63 -35.19 -0.75
N SER A 7 8.53 -35.63 -1.34
CA SER A 7 7.60 -34.75 -2.06
C SER A 7 6.81 -33.82 -1.10
N SER A 8 6.45 -34.31 0.08
CA SER A 8 5.74 -33.49 1.08
C SER A 8 6.66 -32.42 1.72
N VAL A 9 7.93 -32.72 1.93
CA VAL A 9 8.93 -31.77 2.43
C VAL A 9 9.20 -30.69 1.36
N ALA A 10 9.45 -31.07 0.12
CA ALA A 10 9.68 -30.14 -0.99
C ALA A 10 8.49 -29.18 -1.21
N THR A 11 7.24 -29.68 -1.11
CA THR A 11 6.04 -28.85 -1.25
C THR A 11 5.84 -27.90 -0.05
N SER A 12 6.28 -28.25 1.14
CA SER A 12 6.19 -27.37 2.32
C SER A 12 7.23 -26.24 2.26
N GLU A 13 8.46 -26.56 1.81
CA GLU A 13 9.53 -25.56 1.64
C GLU A 13 9.23 -24.55 0.53
N THR A 14 8.74 -25.00 -0.62
CA THR A 14 8.35 -24.11 -1.73
C THR A 14 7.19 -23.20 -1.35
N ARG A 15 6.21 -23.69 -0.57
CA ARG A 15 5.10 -22.89 -0.05
C ARG A 15 5.59 -21.83 0.94
N GLY A 16 6.54 -22.17 1.81
CA GLY A 16 7.17 -21.23 2.72
C GLY A 16 7.93 -20.12 2.00
N LEU A 17 8.67 -20.46 0.94
CA LEU A 17 9.40 -19.49 0.11
C LEU A 17 8.44 -18.55 -0.62
N ALA A 18 7.41 -19.06 -1.28
CA ALA A 18 6.43 -18.24 -2.00
C ALA A 18 5.71 -17.25 -1.06
N TRP A 19 5.34 -17.70 0.13
CA TRP A 19 4.76 -16.82 1.15
C TRP A 19 5.74 -15.72 1.57
N ARG A 20 6.99 -16.04 1.85
CA ARG A 20 8.01 -15.04 2.22
C ARG A 20 8.20 -14.00 1.13
N LEU A 21 8.31 -14.43 -0.13
CA LEU A 21 8.43 -13.52 -1.27
C LEU A 21 7.21 -12.58 -1.38
N SER A 22 6.01 -13.10 -1.15
CA SER A 22 4.82 -12.26 -1.15
C SER A 22 4.80 -11.24 -0.01
N ILE A 23 5.32 -11.57 1.17
CA ILE A 23 5.44 -10.58 2.26
C ILE A 23 6.55 -9.56 1.97
N TRP A 24 7.66 -9.97 1.34
CA TRP A 24 8.70 -9.04 0.89
C TRP A 24 8.17 -8.01 -0.13
N ALA A 25 7.15 -8.34 -0.92
CA ALA A 25 6.50 -7.39 -1.82
C ALA A 25 5.91 -6.19 -1.07
N GLY A 26 5.39 -6.41 0.16
CA GLY A 26 4.90 -5.34 1.04
C GLY A 26 6.00 -4.46 1.66
N ILE A 27 7.27 -4.84 1.51
CA ILE A 27 8.43 -4.03 1.92
C ILE A 27 9.03 -3.34 0.70
N ILE A 28 9.32 -4.11 -0.35
CA ILE A 28 10.03 -3.62 -1.55
C ILE A 28 9.17 -2.62 -2.32
N GLY A 29 7.87 -2.91 -2.49
CA GLY A 29 6.96 -2.05 -3.25
C GLY A 29 6.92 -0.61 -2.73
N PRO A 30 6.56 -0.37 -1.47
CA PRO A 30 6.52 0.96 -0.88
C PRO A 30 7.86 1.71 -0.92
N ILE A 31 8.97 1.01 -0.63
CA ILE A 31 10.31 1.59 -0.64
C ILE A 31 10.70 2.00 -2.06
N LEU A 32 10.52 1.11 -3.04
CA LEU A 32 10.84 1.37 -4.44
C LEU A 32 10.01 2.53 -4.99
N TYR A 33 8.70 2.51 -4.75
CA TYR A 33 7.81 3.58 -5.19
C TYR A 33 8.21 4.94 -4.63
N THR A 34 8.49 5.00 -3.31
CA THR A 34 8.90 6.24 -2.66
C THR A 34 10.24 6.76 -3.20
N LEU A 35 11.18 5.86 -3.45
CA LEU A 35 12.48 6.22 -4.02
C LEU A 35 12.33 6.78 -5.44
N VAL A 36 11.54 6.10 -6.30
CA VAL A 36 11.37 6.50 -7.70
C VAL A 36 10.70 7.87 -7.81
N PHE A 37 9.54 8.09 -7.17
CA PHE A 37 8.88 9.39 -7.27
C PHE A 37 9.69 10.53 -6.63
N THR A 38 10.48 10.23 -5.60
CA THR A 38 11.34 11.23 -4.97
C THR A 38 12.47 11.65 -5.91
N LEU A 39 13.12 10.69 -6.56
CA LEU A 39 14.19 10.95 -7.53
C LEU A 39 13.63 11.63 -8.79
N ASP A 40 12.53 11.12 -9.37
CA ASP A 40 11.92 11.74 -10.55
C ASP A 40 11.50 13.18 -10.26
N GLY A 41 10.84 13.42 -9.11
CA GLY A 41 10.45 14.78 -8.71
C GLY A 41 11.64 15.71 -8.45
N ALA A 42 12.74 15.20 -7.90
CA ALA A 42 13.95 15.98 -7.64
C ALA A 42 14.66 16.44 -8.94
N PHE A 43 14.62 15.63 -9.99
CA PHE A 43 15.26 15.93 -11.27
C PHE A 43 14.31 16.52 -12.32
N ARG A 44 13.02 16.69 -12.01
CA ARG A 44 12.03 17.22 -12.95
C ARG A 44 12.02 18.75 -12.95
N PRO A 45 12.38 19.42 -14.07
CA PRO A 45 12.41 20.88 -14.13
C PRO A 45 11.04 21.51 -13.82
N GLY A 46 11.03 22.52 -12.95
CA GLY A 46 9.82 23.27 -12.59
C GLY A 46 8.83 22.54 -11.68
N TYR A 47 9.12 21.31 -11.27
CA TYR A 47 8.27 20.58 -10.34
C TYR A 47 8.55 20.98 -8.88
N SER A 48 7.49 21.27 -8.14
CA SER A 48 7.56 21.59 -6.71
C SER A 48 6.96 20.46 -5.89
N ALA A 49 7.80 19.70 -5.18
CA ALA A 49 7.35 18.61 -4.32
C ALA A 49 6.44 19.06 -3.17
N ILE A 50 6.47 20.34 -2.79
CA ILE A 50 5.61 20.90 -1.75
C ILE A 50 4.21 21.21 -2.30
N ASN A 51 4.15 21.80 -3.50
CA ASN A 51 2.92 22.34 -4.04
C ASN A 51 2.19 21.37 -4.97
N VAL A 52 2.94 20.48 -5.65
CA VAL A 52 2.41 19.61 -6.70
C VAL A 52 2.37 18.16 -6.25
N ALA A 53 1.22 17.53 -6.41
CA ALA A 53 0.99 16.14 -6.04
C ALA A 53 1.92 15.18 -6.79
N VAL A 54 2.17 14.01 -6.22
CA VAL A 54 3.01 12.96 -6.84
C VAL A 54 2.42 12.50 -8.16
N SER A 55 1.10 12.43 -8.24
CA SER A 55 0.39 11.98 -9.43
C SER A 55 0.62 12.85 -10.66
N PHE A 56 1.00 14.13 -10.52
CA PHE A 56 1.38 14.98 -11.66
C PHE A 56 2.72 14.60 -12.30
N LEU A 57 3.53 13.77 -11.64
CA LEU A 57 4.71 13.15 -12.24
C LEU A 57 4.36 12.12 -13.34
N LEU A 58 3.12 11.64 -13.37
CA LEU A 58 2.60 10.82 -14.48
C LEU A 58 2.52 11.57 -15.82
N LEU A 59 2.59 12.92 -15.79
CA LEU A 59 2.46 13.76 -16.97
C LEU A 59 3.83 14.09 -17.59
N GLY A 60 3.80 14.51 -18.87
CA GLY A 60 4.99 14.95 -19.61
C GLY A 60 5.83 13.81 -20.17
N SER A 61 6.98 14.15 -20.77
CA SER A 61 7.83 13.20 -21.51
C SER A 61 8.38 12.05 -20.67
N ASN A 62 8.60 12.28 -19.36
CA ASN A 62 9.12 11.29 -18.43
C ASN A 62 8.00 10.60 -17.60
N GLY A 63 6.73 10.90 -17.88
CA GLY A 63 5.60 10.34 -17.14
C GLY A 63 5.53 8.81 -17.14
N TRP A 64 6.10 8.16 -18.17
CA TRP A 64 6.18 6.71 -18.26
C TRP A 64 6.92 6.05 -17.07
N ILE A 65 7.87 6.78 -16.43
CA ILE A 65 8.59 6.30 -15.25
C ILE A 65 7.60 6.09 -14.10
N GLU A 66 6.77 7.09 -13.85
CA GLU A 66 5.76 7.01 -12.79
C GLU A 66 4.61 6.08 -13.16
N ILE A 67 4.20 6.01 -14.42
CA ILE A 67 3.23 5.00 -14.88
C ILE A 67 3.72 3.59 -14.53
N ALA A 68 4.97 3.27 -14.85
CA ALA A 68 5.57 1.99 -14.51
C ALA A 68 5.67 1.79 -12.98
N ASN A 69 6.06 2.84 -12.23
CA ASN A 69 6.19 2.83 -10.78
C ASN A 69 4.85 2.51 -10.09
N TYR A 70 3.76 3.16 -10.51
CA TYR A 70 2.41 2.92 -10.01
C TYR A 70 1.93 1.49 -10.30
N ILE A 71 2.14 1.00 -11.54
CA ILE A 71 1.77 -0.38 -11.92
C ILE A 71 2.54 -1.38 -11.07
N VAL A 72 3.85 -1.22 -10.94
CA VAL A 72 4.70 -2.12 -10.15
C VAL A 72 4.27 -2.14 -8.69
N LEU A 73 4.03 -0.96 -8.08
CA LEU A 73 3.52 -0.90 -6.71
C LEU A 73 2.18 -1.59 -6.57
N GLY A 74 1.23 -1.31 -7.47
CA GLY A 74 -0.10 -1.93 -7.44
C GLY A 74 -0.04 -3.46 -7.48
N LEU A 75 0.80 -4.01 -8.39
CA LEU A 75 1.01 -5.45 -8.48
C LEU A 75 1.68 -6.03 -7.24
N LEU A 76 2.72 -5.37 -6.70
CA LEU A 76 3.39 -5.81 -5.47
C LEU A 76 2.45 -5.76 -4.27
N LEU A 77 1.56 -4.78 -4.18
CA LEU A 77 0.55 -4.70 -3.12
C LEU A 77 -0.48 -5.83 -3.23
N ILE A 78 -0.90 -6.21 -4.44
CA ILE A 78 -1.75 -7.39 -4.66
C ILE A 78 -1.02 -8.68 -4.24
N VAL A 79 0.24 -8.83 -4.61
CA VAL A 79 1.06 -9.99 -4.20
C VAL A 79 1.19 -10.04 -2.68
N PHE A 80 1.44 -8.91 -2.01
CA PHE A 80 1.46 -8.82 -0.56
C PHE A 80 0.11 -9.20 0.06
N ALA A 81 -1.01 -8.71 -0.49
CA ALA A 81 -2.36 -9.04 -0.01
C ALA A 81 -2.64 -10.54 -0.06
N LEU A 82 -2.21 -11.23 -1.12
CA LEU A 82 -2.32 -12.68 -1.23
C LEU A 82 -1.44 -13.42 -0.20
N GLY A 83 -0.26 -12.89 0.11
CA GLY A 83 0.58 -13.38 1.20
C GLY A 83 -0.07 -13.15 2.57
N PHE A 84 -0.67 -11.99 2.79
CA PHE A 84 -1.42 -11.67 4.00
C PHE A 84 -2.61 -12.64 4.20
N LEU A 85 -3.32 -13.00 3.14
CA LEU A 85 -4.40 -14.01 3.20
C LEU A 85 -3.90 -15.35 3.72
N GLN A 86 -2.68 -15.74 3.37
CA GLN A 86 -2.08 -17.01 3.77
C GLN A 86 -1.47 -16.96 5.19
N TRP A 87 -1.34 -15.78 5.77
CA TRP A 87 -0.77 -15.61 7.10
C TRP A 87 -1.64 -16.28 8.17
N ARG A 88 -1.13 -17.36 8.73
CA ARG A 88 -1.80 -18.15 9.79
C ARG A 88 -1.52 -17.54 11.17
N SER A 89 -1.86 -16.28 11.36
CA SER A 89 -1.78 -15.67 12.68
C SER A 89 -2.98 -16.07 13.53
N VAL A 90 -2.72 -16.41 14.79
CA VAL A 90 -3.76 -16.59 15.80
C VAL A 90 -4.48 -15.26 16.12
N VAL A 91 -3.89 -14.15 15.69
CA VAL A 91 -4.27 -12.78 16.05
C VAL A 91 -5.47 -12.28 15.25
N ILE A 92 -5.61 -12.67 13.98
CA ILE A 92 -6.69 -12.18 13.10
C ILE A 92 -7.60 -13.33 12.71
N GLN A 93 -8.90 -13.20 13.02
CA GLN A 93 -9.92 -14.16 12.62
C GLN A 93 -10.00 -14.26 11.08
N ALA A 94 -10.34 -15.44 10.57
CA ALA A 94 -10.36 -15.73 9.13
C ALA A 94 -11.25 -14.76 8.33
N PHE A 95 -12.38 -14.35 8.89
CA PHE A 95 -13.28 -13.38 8.26
C PHE A 95 -12.57 -12.03 8.03
N TRP A 96 -11.99 -11.45 9.08
CA TRP A 96 -11.30 -10.16 9.00
C TRP A 96 -10.07 -10.22 8.11
N ARG A 97 -9.34 -11.33 8.14
CA ARG A 97 -8.20 -11.54 7.24
C ARG A 97 -8.61 -11.50 5.77
N ARG A 98 -9.73 -12.15 5.40
CA ARG A 98 -10.28 -12.10 4.04
C ARG A 98 -10.72 -10.68 3.67
N ALA A 99 -11.46 -10.01 4.54
CA ALA A 99 -11.91 -8.64 4.31
C ALA A 99 -10.74 -7.69 4.08
N ILE A 100 -9.71 -7.73 4.93
CA ILE A 100 -8.49 -6.91 4.80
C ILE A 100 -7.76 -7.26 3.49
N THR A 101 -7.68 -8.53 3.13
CA THR A 101 -7.08 -8.94 1.84
C THR A 101 -7.79 -8.30 0.65
N VAL A 102 -9.12 -8.32 0.63
CA VAL A 102 -9.90 -7.69 -0.44
C VAL A 102 -9.62 -6.19 -0.50
N LEU A 103 -9.59 -5.51 0.65
CA LEU A 103 -9.28 -4.08 0.72
C LEU A 103 -7.87 -3.76 0.20
N LEU A 104 -6.87 -4.55 0.57
CA LEU A 104 -5.50 -4.38 0.06
C LEU A 104 -5.40 -4.66 -1.44
N VAL A 105 -6.15 -5.63 -1.96
CA VAL A 105 -6.25 -5.88 -3.42
C VAL A 105 -6.89 -4.69 -4.12
N LEU A 106 -7.96 -4.13 -3.57
CA LEU A 106 -8.61 -2.92 -4.11
C LEU A 106 -7.63 -1.73 -4.13
N SER A 107 -6.83 -1.54 -3.07
CA SER A 107 -5.78 -0.50 -3.07
C SER A 107 -4.75 -0.73 -4.17
N GLY A 108 -4.31 -1.97 -4.38
CA GLY A 108 -3.38 -2.32 -5.47
C GLY A 108 -3.98 -2.06 -6.86
N LEU A 109 -5.26 -2.41 -7.07
CA LEU A 109 -5.98 -2.10 -8.31
C LEU A 109 -6.16 -0.59 -8.50
N GLY A 110 -6.35 0.17 -7.41
CA GLY A 110 -6.40 1.63 -7.44
C GLY A 110 -5.11 2.24 -8.00
N PHE A 111 -3.93 1.76 -7.58
CA PHE A 111 -2.65 2.19 -8.15
C PHE A 111 -2.53 1.89 -9.64
N VAL A 112 -2.93 0.68 -10.08
CA VAL A 112 -2.94 0.35 -11.51
C VAL A 112 -3.92 1.24 -12.28
N MET A 113 -5.10 1.50 -11.73
CA MET A 113 -6.09 2.39 -12.33
C MET A 113 -5.57 3.83 -12.44
N ALA A 114 -4.89 4.36 -11.39
CA ALA A 114 -4.29 5.70 -11.43
C ALA A 114 -3.20 5.83 -12.51
N ALA A 115 -2.48 4.77 -12.81
CA ALA A 115 -1.50 4.74 -13.90
C ALA A 115 -2.14 4.74 -15.30
N LEU A 116 -3.34 4.19 -15.44
CA LEU A 116 -4.06 4.10 -16.71
C LEU A 116 -4.88 5.36 -17.02
N PHE A 117 -5.36 6.05 -15.99
CA PHE A 117 -6.14 7.27 -16.10
C PHE A 117 -5.34 8.44 -15.51
N LEU A 118 -4.79 9.27 -16.38
CA LEU A 118 -3.89 10.36 -15.97
C LEU A 118 -4.69 11.56 -15.45
N PRO A 119 -4.14 12.35 -14.50
CA PRO A 119 -4.73 13.62 -14.10
C PRO A 119 -4.63 14.63 -15.23
N ASP A 120 -5.50 15.64 -15.22
CA ASP A 120 -5.38 16.80 -16.13
C ASP A 120 -4.21 17.70 -15.70
N PRO A 121 -3.60 18.45 -16.64
CA PRO A 121 -2.57 19.42 -16.30
C PRO A 121 -3.06 20.46 -15.28
N VAL A 122 -2.14 20.97 -14.45
CA VAL A 122 -2.47 22.01 -13.47
C VAL A 122 -3.00 23.26 -14.18
N GLY A 123 -4.18 23.72 -13.79
CA GLY A 123 -4.81 24.92 -14.33
C GLY A 123 -5.94 24.66 -15.32
N ASP A 124 -6.21 23.43 -15.71
CA ASP A 124 -7.40 23.11 -16.49
C ASP A 124 -8.66 23.30 -15.65
N LEU A 125 -9.60 24.07 -16.19
CA LEU A 125 -10.85 24.42 -15.50
C LEU A 125 -11.95 23.36 -15.67
N GLN A 126 -11.78 22.45 -16.62
CA GLN A 126 -12.75 21.37 -16.88
C GLN A 126 -12.08 20.02 -16.65
N LEU A 127 -12.63 19.25 -15.71
CA LEU A 127 -12.16 17.89 -15.45
C LEU A 127 -12.51 16.97 -16.62
N SER A 128 -11.49 16.38 -17.24
CA SER A 128 -11.68 15.30 -18.20
C SER A 128 -12.21 14.02 -17.53
N VAL A 129 -12.77 13.11 -18.33
CA VAL A 129 -13.17 11.79 -17.85
C VAL A 129 -11.96 11.04 -17.27
N HIS A 130 -10.77 11.21 -17.85
CA HIS A 130 -9.53 10.62 -17.34
C HIS A 130 -9.19 11.13 -15.94
N ALA A 131 -9.24 12.46 -15.73
CA ALA A 131 -8.98 13.04 -14.42
C ALA A 131 -10.04 12.61 -13.38
N MET A 132 -11.32 12.53 -13.75
CA MET A 132 -12.35 12.01 -12.85
C MET A 132 -12.07 10.56 -12.45
N LEU A 133 -11.65 9.70 -13.38
CA LEU A 133 -11.28 8.32 -13.09
C LEU A 133 -10.00 8.24 -12.24
N HIS A 134 -9.08 9.19 -12.42
CA HIS A 134 -7.88 9.31 -11.58
C HIS A 134 -8.25 9.63 -10.13
N GLU A 135 -9.17 10.55 -9.87
CA GLU A 135 -9.67 10.87 -8.53
C GLU A 135 -10.40 9.67 -7.87
N ILE A 136 -11.17 8.93 -8.66
CA ILE A 136 -11.76 7.66 -8.19
C ILE A 136 -10.66 6.65 -7.86
N ALA A 137 -9.59 6.57 -8.65
CA ALA A 137 -8.46 5.70 -8.39
C ALA A 137 -7.73 6.10 -7.11
N PHE A 138 -7.52 7.40 -6.85
CA PHE A 138 -6.96 7.90 -5.58
C PHE A 138 -7.79 7.40 -4.39
N THR A 139 -9.11 7.55 -4.47
CA THR A 139 -10.00 7.04 -3.42
C THR A 139 -9.90 5.53 -3.27
N LEU A 140 -9.82 4.80 -4.39
CA LEU A 140 -9.70 3.33 -4.40
C LEU A 140 -8.35 2.86 -3.84
N VAL A 141 -7.30 3.69 -3.88
CA VAL A 141 -6.03 3.44 -3.19
C VAL A 141 -6.18 3.64 -1.69
N PHE A 142 -6.52 4.84 -1.26
CA PHE A 142 -6.33 5.27 0.12
C PHE A 142 -7.49 4.88 1.04
N LEU A 143 -8.74 4.85 0.58
CA LEU A 143 -9.86 4.49 1.44
C LEU A 143 -9.81 3.01 1.88
N PRO A 144 -9.63 2.02 0.98
CA PRO A 144 -9.47 0.64 1.41
C PRO A 144 -8.21 0.41 2.24
N LEU A 145 -7.11 1.12 1.95
CA LEU A 145 -5.88 1.03 2.75
C LEU A 145 -6.12 1.54 4.17
N GLY A 146 -6.72 2.71 4.33
CA GLY A 146 -7.08 3.29 5.63
C GLY A 146 -8.02 2.39 6.42
N ILE A 147 -9.06 1.84 5.77
CA ILE A 147 -9.97 0.86 6.42
C ILE A 147 -9.20 -0.39 6.85
N SER A 148 -8.26 -0.88 6.04
CA SER A 148 -7.39 -2.01 6.40
C SER A 148 -6.59 -1.72 7.66
N CYS A 149 -6.01 -0.52 7.76
CA CYS A 149 -5.31 -0.06 8.96
C CYS A 149 -6.24 -0.07 10.18
N LEU A 150 -7.45 0.48 10.07
CA LEU A 150 -8.43 0.52 11.17
C LEU A 150 -8.86 -0.89 11.61
N LEU A 151 -9.12 -1.80 10.67
CA LEU A 151 -9.50 -3.18 10.97
C LEU A 151 -8.36 -3.92 11.66
N ILE A 152 -7.12 -3.83 11.15
CA ILE A 152 -5.94 -4.42 11.78
C ILE A 152 -5.71 -3.79 13.16
N GLY A 153 -5.79 -2.48 13.27
CA GLY A 153 -5.65 -1.76 14.51
C GLY A 153 -6.62 -2.24 15.58
N ASN A 154 -7.89 -2.41 15.23
CA ASN A 154 -8.91 -2.91 16.15
C ASN A 154 -8.65 -4.33 16.64
N GLN A 155 -8.06 -5.20 15.82
CA GLN A 155 -7.69 -6.56 16.22
C GLN A 155 -6.43 -6.54 17.10
N PHE A 156 -5.39 -5.83 16.68
CA PHE A 156 -4.06 -5.88 17.30
C PHE A 156 -3.97 -5.13 18.65
N ARG A 157 -4.71 -4.04 18.84
CA ARG A 157 -4.68 -3.27 20.09
C ARG A 157 -5.10 -4.09 21.35
N LYS A 158 -5.78 -5.20 21.14
CA LYS A 158 -6.28 -6.08 22.21
C LYS A 158 -5.31 -7.22 22.55
N ILE A 159 -4.16 -7.32 21.87
CA ILE A 159 -3.27 -8.47 21.93
C ILE A 159 -1.91 -8.05 22.47
N ALA A 160 -1.46 -8.78 23.51
CA ALA A 160 -0.13 -8.57 24.09
C ALA A 160 0.96 -8.72 23.02
N GLY A 161 1.93 -7.82 23.02
CA GLY A 161 3.00 -7.75 22.02
C GLY A 161 2.63 -7.14 20.68
N TRP A 162 1.33 -6.87 20.38
CA TRP A 162 0.85 -6.22 19.19
C TRP A 162 0.14 -4.88 19.44
N HIS A 163 -0.14 -4.56 20.69
CA HIS A 163 -0.99 -3.43 21.04
C HIS A 163 -0.44 -2.08 20.53
N ILE A 164 0.88 -1.86 20.58
CA ILE A 164 1.51 -0.63 20.05
C ILE A 164 1.29 -0.54 18.53
N HIS A 165 1.48 -1.65 17.81
CA HIS A 165 1.22 -1.71 16.39
C HIS A 165 -0.27 -1.51 16.07
N GLY A 166 -1.16 -2.00 16.95
CA GLY A 166 -2.59 -1.75 16.84
C GLY A 166 -2.95 -0.27 16.93
N TRP A 167 -2.41 0.46 17.88
CA TRP A 167 -2.61 1.91 18.00
C TRP A 167 -1.97 2.68 16.84
N TYR A 168 -0.77 2.29 16.42
CA TYR A 168 -0.13 2.87 15.25
C TYR A 168 -1.02 2.70 14.00
N SER A 169 -1.60 1.51 13.79
CA SER A 169 -2.53 1.27 12.68
C SER A 169 -3.79 2.15 12.77
N MET A 170 -4.35 2.36 13.97
CA MET A 170 -5.51 3.26 14.14
C MET A 170 -5.15 4.72 13.81
N ILE A 171 -3.98 5.18 14.28
CA ILE A 171 -3.49 6.55 14.04
C ILE A 171 -3.19 6.77 12.54
N THR A 172 -2.69 5.77 11.84
CA THR A 172 -2.47 5.81 10.38
C THR A 172 -3.80 5.77 9.62
N GLY A 173 -4.66 4.81 9.93
CA GLY A 173 -5.87 4.56 9.14
C GLY A 173 -6.93 5.67 9.19
N LEU A 174 -7.02 6.40 10.30
CA LEU A 174 -8.02 7.47 10.43
C LEU A 174 -7.73 8.64 9.47
N PRO A 175 -6.56 9.30 9.47
CA PRO A 175 -6.27 10.39 8.54
C PRO A 175 -6.27 9.94 7.10
N THR A 176 -5.79 8.72 6.79
CA THR A 176 -5.81 8.15 5.44
C THR A 176 -7.24 8.02 4.91
N SER A 177 -8.17 7.49 5.72
CA SER A 177 -9.57 7.36 5.33
C SER A 177 -10.24 8.72 5.15
N LEU A 178 -9.96 9.68 6.04
CA LEU A 178 -10.50 11.05 5.95
C LEU A 178 -9.98 11.80 4.72
N ALA A 179 -8.68 11.66 4.40
CA ALA A 179 -8.09 12.25 3.20
C ALA A 179 -8.74 11.70 1.93
N ALA A 180 -8.94 10.38 1.85
CA ALA A 180 -9.59 9.75 0.70
C ALA A 180 -11.05 10.21 0.52
N LEU A 181 -11.82 10.36 1.60
CA LEU A 181 -13.18 10.88 1.56
C LEU A 181 -13.21 12.38 1.23
N GLY A 182 -12.22 13.14 1.72
CA GLY A 182 -12.07 14.55 1.42
C GLY A 182 -11.78 14.83 -0.06
N SER A 183 -11.01 13.95 -0.71
CA SER A 183 -10.76 14.04 -2.15
C SER A 183 -12.06 13.94 -2.95
N LEU A 184 -12.92 12.97 -2.64
CA LEU A 184 -14.23 12.82 -3.29
C LEU A 184 -15.15 14.04 -3.14
N SER A 185 -15.04 14.75 -2.03
CA SER A 185 -15.86 15.95 -1.78
C SER A 185 -15.32 17.23 -2.45
N GLY A 186 -14.18 17.16 -3.14
CA GLY A 186 -13.48 18.31 -3.71
C GLY A 186 -12.79 19.21 -2.67
N LEU A 187 -12.79 18.84 -1.39
CA LEU A 187 -12.12 19.61 -0.33
C LEU A 187 -10.60 19.73 -0.52
N PHE A 188 -10.00 18.78 -1.22
CA PHE A 188 -8.57 18.75 -1.55
C PHE A 188 -8.32 18.98 -3.04
N SER A 189 -9.16 19.82 -3.70
CA SER A 189 -8.96 20.14 -5.10
C SER A 189 -7.56 20.73 -5.35
N PRO A 190 -6.79 20.20 -6.30
CA PRO A 190 -5.48 20.75 -6.68
C PRO A 190 -5.56 22.16 -7.27
N ALA A 191 -6.76 22.67 -7.53
CA ALA A 191 -7.00 24.00 -8.07
C ALA A 191 -6.89 25.15 -7.05
N LEU A 192 -6.71 24.85 -5.74
CA LEU A 192 -6.55 25.88 -4.72
C LEU A 192 -5.07 26.30 -4.59
N PRO A 193 -4.67 27.51 -5.02
CA PRO A 193 -3.31 28.02 -4.84
C PRO A 193 -3.12 28.68 -3.46
N PRO A 194 -1.87 28.72 -2.92
CA PRO A 194 -0.73 27.83 -3.14
C PRO A 194 -0.93 26.56 -2.33
N SER A 195 -1.25 25.47 -3.00
CA SER A 195 -1.61 24.25 -2.33
C SER A 195 -0.35 23.59 -1.74
N LEU A 196 -0.38 23.28 -0.46
CA LEU A 196 0.53 22.33 0.16
C LEU A 196 0.16 20.88 -0.22
N GLY A 197 -0.60 20.69 -1.29
CA GLY A 197 -1.17 19.42 -1.72
C GLY A 197 -0.10 18.35 -1.93
N GLY A 198 1.02 18.72 -2.56
CA GLY A 198 2.13 17.81 -2.75
C GLY A 198 2.78 17.35 -1.43
N LEU A 199 2.89 18.25 -0.45
CA LEU A 199 3.42 17.92 0.86
C LEU A 199 2.46 16.99 1.64
N PHE A 200 1.16 17.32 1.65
CA PHE A 200 0.16 16.49 2.33
C PHE A 200 0.05 15.10 1.74
N GLU A 201 0.05 14.97 0.41
CA GLU A 201 0.03 13.66 -0.24
C GLU A 201 1.27 12.83 0.13
N ARG A 202 2.46 13.43 0.15
CA ARG A 202 3.70 12.75 0.53
C ARG A 202 3.70 12.30 1.98
N ILE A 203 3.21 13.14 2.89
CA ILE A 203 3.07 12.77 4.30
C ILE A 203 2.15 11.55 4.42
N LEU A 204 1.02 11.56 3.72
CA LEU A 204 0.08 10.44 3.71
C LEU A 204 0.74 9.16 3.19
N ILE A 205 1.38 9.23 2.01
CA ILE A 205 2.09 8.12 1.40
C ILE A 205 3.16 7.55 2.36
N VAL A 206 3.98 8.41 2.96
CA VAL A 206 5.07 7.98 3.86
C VAL A 206 4.53 7.28 5.10
N ILE A 207 3.46 7.81 5.70
CA ILE A 207 2.84 7.22 6.89
C ILE A 207 2.25 5.85 6.55
N ASP A 208 1.50 5.73 5.47
CA ASP A 208 0.86 4.49 5.03
C ASP A 208 1.89 3.43 4.62
N PHE A 209 2.93 3.85 3.92
CA PHE A 209 3.96 2.92 3.45
C PHE A 209 4.89 2.47 4.59
N ALA A 210 5.21 3.36 5.53
CA ALA A 210 5.90 2.96 6.75
C ALA A 210 5.08 1.94 7.53
N TRP A 211 3.75 2.14 7.64
CA TRP A 211 2.85 1.19 8.26
C TRP A 211 2.90 -0.18 7.57
N LEU A 212 2.83 -0.20 6.23
CA LEU A 212 2.86 -1.44 5.44
C LEU A 212 4.19 -2.19 5.61
N VAL A 213 5.31 -1.47 5.54
CA VAL A 213 6.67 -2.02 5.74
C VAL A 213 6.81 -2.60 7.15
N ILE A 214 6.34 -1.90 8.18
CA ILE A 214 6.39 -2.37 9.57
C ILE A 214 5.51 -3.62 9.74
N LEU A 215 4.29 -3.63 9.19
CA LEU A 215 3.41 -4.79 9.24
C LEU A 215 4.07 -6.01 8.59
N ALA A 216 4.54 -5.88 7.35
CA ALA A 216 5.20 -6.95 6.60
C ALA A 216 6.45 -7.47 7.33
N SER A 217 7.28 -6.57 7.86
CA SER A 217 8.47 -6.94 8.64
C SER A 217 8.11 -7.73 9.89
N ARG A 218 7.07 -7.34 10.61
CA ARG A 218 6.61 -8.08 11.81
C ARG A 218 6.06 -9.45 11.45
N MET A 219 5.37 -9.59 10.32
CA MET A 219 4.90 -10.90 9.83
C MET A 219 6.08 -11.85 9.59
N LEU A 220 7.16 -11.39 8.94
CA LEU A 220 8.37 -12.18 8.71
C LEU A 220 9.10 -12.53 10.01
N MET A 221 9.17 -11.62 10.97
CA MET A 221 9.80 -11.88 12.27
C MET A 221 9.02 -12.92 13.08
N GLN A 222 7.69 -12.87 13.05
CA GLN A 222 6.85 -13.82 13.78
C GLN A 222 7.03 -15.25 13.26
N GLU A 223 7.20 -15.44 11.95
CA GLU A 223 7.46 -16.76 11.38
C GLU A 223 8.80 -17.34 11.85
N ARG A 224 9.85 -16.49 11.99
CA ARG A 224 11.17 -16.92 12.45
C ARG A 224 11.19 -17.30 13.93
N GLY A 225 10.28 -16.71 14.73
CA GLY A 225 10.17 -16.95 16.19
C GLY A 225 9.18 -18.04 16.58
N GLY A 226 8.60 -18.79 15.63
CA GLY A 226 7.74 -19.94 15.89
C GLY A 226 8.43 -20.97 16.80
N PRO A 227 7.67 -21.77 17.61
CA PRO A 227 8.27 -22.68 18.56
C PRO A 227 9.26 -23.61 17.85
N LYS A 228 10.54 -23.54 18.27
CA LYS A 228 11.50 -24.59 17.95
C LYS A 228 10.86 -25.88 18.44
N ALA A 229 10.72 -26.87 17.56
CA ALA A 229 10.30 -28.21 17.97
C ALA A 229 11.10 -28.60 19.22
N PRO A 230 10.44 -29.14 20.25
CA PRO A 230 11.17 -29.64 21.41
C PRO A 230 12.22 -30.63 20.91
N GLY A 231 13.47 -30.40 21.34
CA GLY A 231 14.64 -31.04 20.80
C GLY A 231 14.53 -32.57 20.79
N THR A 232 14.93 -33.14 19.71
CA THR A 232 15.43 -34.50 19.59
C THR A 232 16.78 -34.61 20.28
#